data_8839f9e53c3dd4a801483567d5942d9c
#
_entry.id   8839f9e53c3dd4a801483567d5942d9c
#
_cell.length_a   1.000
_cell.length_b   1.000
_cell.length_c   1.000
_cell.angle_alpha   90.00
_cell.angle_beta   90.00
_cell.angle_gamma   90.00
#
_symmetry.space_group_name_H-M   'P 1'
#
loop_
_entity.id
_entity.type
_entity.pdbx_description
1 polymer ?
#
loop_
_entity_poly.entity_id
_entity_poly.type
_entity_poly.pdbx_seq_one_letter_code
_entity_poly.pdbx_strand_id
1 'polypeptide(L)'
;MHQPILPKMFYYGFPVVLLTTCDEHGASNITPILSSWCLGDNVVIGLGTQGKAFENLSVCAEVVFNLPDETLWQKIENIAPTTAKNPIPDFQKSEYQFCDDKFKKGWVYS
;
A
#
# COMPACT_ATOMS: atom_id res chain seq x y z
N MET A 1 11.06 28.38 -20.01
CA MET A 1 12.45 27.87 -20.13
C MET A 1 12.60 26.62 -19.28
N HIS A 2 13.19 25.58 -19.85
CA HIS A 2 13.42 24.33 -19.13
C HIS A 2 14.81 24.35 -18.50
N GLN A 3 14.91 23.88 -17.27
CA GLN A 3 16.18 23.74 -16.57
C GLN A 3 16.39 22.29 -16.18
N PRO A 4 17.60 21.72 -16.37
CA PRO A 4 17.88 20.39 -15.89
C PRO A 4 17.95 20.36 -14.37
N ILE A 5 17.40 19.31 -13.78
CA ILE A 5 17.46 19.04 -12.36
C ILE A 5 17.92 17.60 -12.12
N LEU A 6 18.53 17.36 -10.96
CA LEU A 6 18.96 16.02 -10.54
C LEU A 6 18.30 15.68 -9.21
N PRO A 7 17.03 15.26 -9.22
CA PRO A 7 16.34 14.91 -7.99
C PRO A 7 16.92 13.62 -7.40
N LYS A 8 16.93 13.52 -6.08
CA LYS A 8 17.32 12.29 -5.39
C LYS A 8 16.32 11.17 -5.67
N MET A 9 15.07 11.54 -5.89
CA MET A 9 13.98 10.62 -6.17
C MET A 9 13.09 11.24 -7.24
N PHE A 10 12.80 10.46 -8.27
CA PHE A 10 11.95 10.95 -9.36
C PHE A 10 10.49 10.77 -8.99
N TYR A 11 9.90 11.80 -8.41
CA TYR A 11 8.54 11.77 -7.89
C TYR A 11 7.71 12.90 -8.49
N TYR A 12 6.62 12.58 -9.12
CA TYR A 12 5.74 13.60 -9.74
C TYR A 12 4.26 13.38 -9.43
N GLY A 13 3.95 12.50 -8.49
CA GLY A 13 2.58 12.27 -8.03
C GLY A 13 1.80 11.26 -8.86
N PHE A 14 1.05 10.41 -8.16
CA PHE A 14 0.15 9.41 -8.73
C PHE A 14 -1.12 9.32 -7.90
N PRO A 15 -2.22 8.86 -8.50
CA PRO A 15 -3.40 8.53 -7.71
C PRO A 15 -3.10 7.47 -6.66
N VAL A 16 -3.66 7.65 -5.47
CA VAL A 16 -3.55 6.65 -4.42
C VAL A 16 -4.52 5.51 -4.69
N VAL A 17 -4.02 4.29 -4.58
CA VAL A 17 -4.84 3.08 -4.63
C VAL A 17 -4.68 2.35 -3.30
N LEU A 18 -5.77 1.87 -2.74
CA LEU A 18 -5.74 1.04 -1.54
C LEU A 18 -5.88 -0.41 -1.96
N LEU A 19 -4.80 -1.18 -1.77
CA LEU A 19 -4.82 -2.61 -2.02
C LEU A 19 -5.34 -3.35 -0.80
N THR A 20 -6.37 -4.16 -0.98
CA THR A 20 -6.81 -5.11 0.04
C THR A 20 -6.31 -6.49 -0.34
N THR A 21 -5.53 -7.08 0.54
CA THR A 21 -5.00 -8.45 0.41
C THR A 21 -5.39 -9.24 1.64
N CYS A 22 -5.35 -10.56 1.56
CA CYS A 22 -5.62 -11.42 2.71
C CYS A 22 -4.50 -12.45 2.92
N ASP A 23 -4.32 -12.85 4.16
CA ASP A 23 -3.38 -13.89 4.52
C ASP A 23 -4.00 -15.31 4.38
N GLU A 24 -3.24 -16.33 4.75
CA GLU A 24 -3.67 -17.73 4.69
C GLU A 24 -4.87 -18.05 5.59
N HIS A 25 -5.12 -17.20 6.59
CA HIS A 25 -6.25 -17.34 7.53
C HIS A 25 -7.44 -16.46 7.16
N GLY A 26 -7.37 -15.75 6.03
CA GLY A 26 -8.42 -14.85 5.58
C GLY A 26 -8.40 -13.48 6.27
N ALA A 27 -7.38 -13.17 7.03
CA ALA A 27 -7.23 -11.84 7.65
C ALA A 27 -6.83 -10.81 6.59
N SER A 28 -7.58 -9.74 6.51
CA SER A 28 -7.40 -8.69 5.51
C SER A 28 -6.38 -7.64 5.93
N ASN A 29 -5.68 -7.09 4.95
CA ASN A 29 -4.74 -6.00 5.12
C ASN A 29 -4.94 -4.95 4.03
N ILE A 30 -4.85 -3.68 4.41
CA ILE A 30 -4.94 -2.55 3.48
C ILE A 30 -3.55 -1.93 3.34
N THR A 31 -3.12 -1.75 2.09
CA THR A 31 -1.84 -1.11 1.78
C THR A 31 -2.07 0.02 0.79
N PRO A 32 -1.80 1.28 1.16
CA PRO A 32 -1.82 2.39 0.20
C PRO A 32 -0.61 2.28 -0.74
N ILE A 33 -0.85 2.44 -2.02
CA ILE A 33 0.22 2.49 -3.03
C ILE A 33 -0.01 3.64 -4.00
N LEU A 34 1.09 4.12 -4.58
CA LEU A 34 1.09 5.08 -5.67
C LEU A 34 1.66 4.47 -6.96
N SER A 35 2.18 3.26 -6.89
CA SER A 35 2.95 2.60 -7.93
C SER A 35 2.08 1.61 -8.70
N SER A 36 1.09 2.11 -9.41
CA SER A 36 0.21 1.28 -10.24
C SER A 36 -0.06 1.92 -11.59
N TRP A 37 -0.24 1.09 -12.60
CA TRP A 37 -0.67 1.51 -13.92
C TRP A 37 -1.35 0.37 -14.65
N CYS A 38 -2.11 0.70 -15.68
CA CYS A 38 -2.88 -0.28 -16.46
C CYS A 38 -2.51 -0.21 -17.93
N LEU A 39 -2.49 -1.36 -18.58
CA LEU A 39 -2.36 -1.47 -20.02
C LEU A 39 -3.27 -2.60 -20.51
N GLY A 40 -4.31 -2.23 -21.25
CA GLY A 40 -5.34 -3.19 -21.62
C GLY A 40 -6.04 -3.76 -20.38
N ASP A 41 -6.09 -5.06 -20.29
CA ASP A 41 -6.71 -5.78 -19.16
C ASP A 41 -5.71 -6.12 -18.05
N ASN A 42 -4.50 -5.59 -18.15
CA ASN A 42 -3.45 -5.87 -17.17
C ASN A 42 -3.25 -4.67 -16.25
N VAL A 43 -3.16 -4.94 -14.96
CA VAL A 43 -2.75 -3.97 -13.96
C VAL A 43 -1.38 -4.34 -13.45
N VAL A 44 -0.47 -3.39 -13.43
CA VAL A 44 0.88 -3.56 -12.89
C VAL A 44 0.99 -2.73 -11.62
N ILE A 45 1.53 -3.34 -10.59
CA ILE A 45 1.78 -2.67 -9.32
C ILE A 45 3.26 -2.82 -8.93
N GLY A 46 3.83 -1.73 -8.42
CA GLY A 46 5.13 -1.79 -7.76
C GLY A 46 4.92 -2.04 -6.27
N LEU A 47 5.51 -3.10 -5.76
CA LEU A 47 5.29 -3.51 -4.39
C LEU A 47 6.61 -3.91 -3.74
N GLY A 48 6.88 -3.37 -2.54
CA GLY A 48 8.06 -3.76 -1.78
C GLY A 48 7.95 -5.22 -1.32
N THR A 49 9.00 -5.99 -1.52
CA THR A 49 9.02 -7.42 -1.20
C THR A 49 9.04 -7.73 0.29
N GLN A 50 9.27 -6.72 1.11
CA GLN A 50 9.34 -6.88 2.57
C GLN A 50 8.04 -6.50 3.29
N GLY A 51 7.02 -6.08 2.56
CA GLY A 51 5.75 -5.66 3.14
C GLY A 51 4.75 -6.79 3.31
N LYS A 52 3.72 -6.52 4.12
CA LYS A 52 2.65 -7.49 4.38
C LYS A 52 1.84 -7.82 3.13
N ALA A 53 1.62 -6.84 2.24
CA ALA A 53 0.89 -7.07 1.00
C ALA A 53 1.60 -8.08 0.09
N PHE A 54 2.92 -7.98 -0.03
CA PHE A 54 3.69 -8.95 -0.80
C PHE A 54 3.63 -10.35 -0.18
N GLU A 55 3.76 -10.45 1.13
CA GLU A 55 3.63 -11.71 1.87
C GLU A 55 2.25 -12.34 1.61
N ASN A 56 1.18 -11.55 1.71
CA ASN A 56 -0.17 -12.03 1.48
C ASN A 56 -0.38 -12.51 0.04
N LEU A 57 0.10 -11.75 -0.94
CA LEU A 57 -0.03 -12.11 -2.35
C LEU A 57 0.77 -13.36 -2.73
N SER A 58 1.83 -13.67 -1.98
CA SER A 58 2.60 -14.89 -2.17
C SER A 58 1.83 -16.15 -1.74
N VAL A 59 0.87 -15.99 -0.85
CA VAL A 59 0.04 -17.08 -0.31
C VAL A 59 -1.33 -17.12 -0.99
N CYS A 60 -1.96 -15.95 -1.15
CA CYS A 60 -3.26 -15.80 -1.77
C CYS A 60 -3.14 -14.77 -2.89
N ALA A 61 -3.14 -15.23 -4.13
CA ALA A 61 -2.91 -14.37 -5.30
C ALA A 61 -4.17 -13.60 -5.71
N GLU A 62 -4.84 -12.98 -4.75
CA GLU A 62 -6.03 -12.16 -4.97
C GLU A 62 -5.84 -10.80 -4.33
N VAL A 63 -6.32 -9.77 -5.02
CA VAL A 63 -6.22 -8.39 -4.54
C VAL A 63 -7.46 -7.61 -4.98
N VAL A 64 -7.91 -6.71 -4.12
CA VAL A 64 -8.95 -5.77 -4.45
C VAL A 64 -8.34 -4.37 -4.52
N PHE A 65 -8.60 -3.68 -5.63
CA PHE A 65 -8.21 -2.28 -5.83
C PHE A 65 -9.34 -1.38 -5.38
N ASN A 66 -9.06 -0.52 -4.42
CA ASN A 66 -10.01 0.45 -3.93
C ASN A 66 -9.50 1.84 -4.30
N LEU A 67 -10.34 2.62 -4.96
CA LEU A 67 -10.02 4.00 -5.32
C LEU A 67 -10.66 4.92 -4.28
N PRO A 68 -9.86 5.45 -3.35
CA PRO A 68 -10.41 6.26 -2.27
C PRO A 68 -10.90 7.62 -2.76
N ASP A 69 -11.91 8.11 -2.11
CA ASP A 69 -12.38 9.47 -2.23
C ASP A 69 -11.35 10.44 -1.61
N GLU A 70 -11.30 11.67 -2.09
CA GLU A 70 -10.39 12.70 -1.58
C GLU A 70 -10.61 13.01 -0.08
N THR A 71 -11.82 12.77 0.44
CA THR A 71 -12.13 13.00 1.86
C THR A 71 -11.40 12.03 2.79
N LEU A 72 -10.82 10.95 2.26
CA LEU A 72 -10.13 9.91 3.04
C LEU A 72 -8.64 10.18 3.24
N TRP A 73 -8.11 11.28 2.72
CA TRP A 73 -6.66 11.53 2.72
C TRP A 73 -6.03 11.45 4.11
N GLN A 74 -6.70 11.98 5.14
CA GLN A 74 -6.15 11.97 6.51
C GLN A 74 -6.04 10.54 7.05
N LYS A 75 -7.04 9.72 6.79
CA LYS A 75 -7.03 8.32 7.21
C LYS A 75 -5.93 7.53 6.51
N ILE A 76 -5.74 7.77 5.21
CA ILE A 76 -4.67 7.15 4.42
C ILE A 76 -3.30 7.53 4.97
N GLU A 77 -3.08 8.81 5.27
CA GLU A 77 -1.86 9.29 5.91
C GLU A 77 -1.60 8.59 7.25
N ASN A 78 -2.64 8.32 8.01
CA ASN A 78 -2.52 7.67 9.31
C ASN A 78 -2.12 6.18 9.20
N ILE A 79 -2.49 5.49 8.14
CA ILE A 79 -2.12 4.07 7.97
C ILE A 79 -0.84 3.86 7.17
N ALA A 80 -0.42 4.85 6.38
CA ALA A 80 0.77 4.72 5.54
C ALA A 80 2.03 4.28 6.32
N PRO A 81 2.33 4.85 7.53
CA PRO A 81 3.50 4.44 8.30
C PRO A 81 3.29 3.17 9.14
N THR A 82 2.24 2.40 8.92
CA THR A 82 1.96 1.18 9.69
C THR A 82 2.23 -0.07 8.87
N THR A 83 2.56 -1.16 9.55
CA THR A 83 2.73 -2.46 8.95
C THR A 83 2.03 -3.53 9.77
N ALA A 84 1.44 -4.53 9.09
CA ALA A 84 0.87 -5.71 9.74
C ALA A 84 1.88 -6.86 9.79
N LYS A 85 3.13 -6.64 9.40
CA LYS A 85 4.18 -7.64 9.47
C LYS A 85 4.79 -7.66 10.86
N ASN A 86 4.87 -8.86 11.47
CA ASN A 86 5.42 -9.06 12.80
C ASN A 86 6.43 -10.22 12.76
N PRO A 87 7.72 -10.00 13.09
CA PRO A 87 8.30 -8.72 13.53
C PRO A 87 8.41 -7.70 12.40
N ILE A 88 8.47 -6.43 12.76
CA ILE A 88 8.70 -5.34 11.80
C ILE A 88 10.07 -5.56 11.14
N PRO A 89 10.17 -5.51 9.79
CA PRO A 89 11.46 -5.65 9.10
C PRO A 89 12.46 -4.59 9.55
N ASP A 90 13.73 -4.96 9.62
CA ASP A 90 14.79 -4.10 10.18
C ASP A 90 14.87 -2.74 9.47
N PHE A 91 14.72 -2.69 8.16
CA PHE A 91 14.79 -1.44 7.40
C PHE A 91 13.59 -0.51 7.65
N GLN A 92 12.50 -1.02 8.25
CA GLN A 92 11.29 -0.25 8.55
C GLN A 92 11.12 0.10 10.02
N LYS A 93 12.00 -0.39 10.90
CA LYS A 93 11.84 -0.21 12.37
C LYS A 93 11.79 1.23 12.82
N SER A 94 12.46 2.14 12.10
CA SER A 94 12.47 3.56 12.43
C SER A 94 11.30 4.34 11.86
N GLU A 95 10.61 3.80 10.85
CA GLU A 95 9.59 4.51 10.07
C GLU A 95 8.19 3.95 10.24
N TYR A 96 8.08 2.67 10.62
CA TYR A 96 6.81 1.96 10.63
C TYR A 96 6.45 1.49 12.03
N GLN A 97 5.15 1.52 12.30
CA GLN A 97 4.58 0.97 13.53
C GLN A 97 3.76 -0.27 13.19
N PHE A 98 3.87 -1.30 14.03
CA PHE A 98 3.06 -2.50 13.87
C PHE A 98 1.59 -2.20 14.12
N CYS A 99 0.73 -2.67 13.23
CA CYS A 99 -0.72 -2.57 13.37
C CYS A 99 -1.36 -3.76 12.66
N ASP A 100 -1.86 -4.70 13.42
CA ASP A 100 -2.51 -5.91 12.91
C ASP A 100 -4.01 -5.73 12.66
N ASP A 101 -4.56 -4.61 13.09
CA ASP A 101 -6.00 -4.34 12.96
C ASP A 101 -6.34 -3.18 12.02
N LYS A 102 -5.49 -2.92 11.03
CA LYS A 102 -5.71 -1.85 10.05
C LYS A 102 -7.13 -1.86 9.48
N PHE A 103 -7.65 -3.05 9.26
CA PHE A 103 -8.98 -3.25 8.68
C PHE A 103 -10.11 -3.08 9.70
N LYS A 104 -9.84 -3.31 10.98
CA LYS A 104 -10.88 -3.30 12.03
C LYS A 104 -11.37 -1.90 12.39
N LYS A 105 -10.68 -0.86 11.96
CA LYS A 105 -11.01 0.54 12.31
C LYS A 105 -12.04 1.18 11.39
N GLY A 106 -12.93 0.40 10.81
CA GLY A 106 -14.02 0.92 10.00
C GLY A 106 -13.64 1.39 8.60
N TRP A 107 -12.60 0.84 8.04
CA TRP A 107 -12.15 1.13 6.68
C TRP A 107 -12.87 0.21 5.70
N VAL A 108 -14.12 0.50 5.43
CA VAL A 108 -14.87 -0.21 4.40
C VAL A 108 -14.80 0.61 3.13
N TYR A 109 -14.26 0.03 2.08
CA TYR A 109 -14.15 0.65 0.77
C TYR A 109 -14.90 -0.20 -0.24
N SER A 110 -15.74 0.42 -0.94
CA SER A 110 -16.44 -0.19 -2.08
C SER A 110 -16.05 0.53 -3.35
#